data_9d1f44f625505df46935b8f206e2581d
#
_entry.id   9d1f44f625505df46935b8f206e2581d
#
_cell.length_a   1.000
_cell.length_b   1.000
_cell.length_c   1.000
_cell.angle_alpha   90.00
_cell.angle_beta   90.00
_cell.angle_gamma   90.00
#
_symmetry.space_group_name_H-M   'P 1'
#
loop_
_entity.id
_entity.type
_entity.pdbx_description
1 polymer ?
#
loop_
_entity_poly.entity_id
_entity_poly.type
_entity_poly.pdbx_seq_one_letter_code
_entity_poly.pdbx_strand_id
1 'polypeptide(L)'
;SRGLGDVYKRQAFGRHGLVGRPLAAIGIDVAFSTVAVVIAMTFVSLPFFVLTVTSALESMDPRVEQVAMTLGAPPSRVWWTVTLPSVRRAVAAGAVLAFARALGEFGATLTFAGSLPGVTRTLPLEIYLQREVNPQVSMALSLLLMVIAVAVVVGVHGRHR
;
A
#
# COMPACT_ATOMS: atom_id res chain seq x y z
N SER A 1 -27.56 12.78 -11.74
CA SER A 1 -26.77 12.98 -10.49
C SER A 1 -25.33 12.44 -10.53
N ARG A 2 -24.90 11.77 -11.61
CA ARG A 2 -23.51 11.27 -11.75
C ARG A 2 -22.49 12.38 -12.08
N GLY A 3 -22.89 13.47 -12.67
CA GLY A 3 -21.99 14.57 -13.09
C GLY A 3 -21.50 15.48 -11.97
N LEU A 4 -22.26 15.66 -10.90
CA LEU A 4 -21.86 16.56 -9.79
C LEU A 4 -20.69 15.97 -8.98
N GLY A 5 -20.67 14.66 -8.71
CA GLY A 5 -19.57 14.02 -7.99
C GLY A 5 -18.21 14.11 -8.71
N ASP A 6 -18.24 14.05 -10.04
CA ASP A 6 -17.01 14.14 -10.85
C ASP A 6 -16.49 15.59 -10.95
N VAL A 7 -17.37 16.58 -10.90
CA VAL A 7 -17.00 18.00 -10.86
C VAL A 7 -16.33 18.35 -9.53
N TYR A 8 -16.89 17.89 -8.39
CA TYR A 8 -16.29 18.12 -7.07
C TYR A 8 -14.95 17.39 -6.89
N LYS A 9 -14.83 16.17 -7.44
CA LYS A 9 -13.55 15.42 -7.44
C LYS A 9 -12.47 16.13 -8.26
N ARG A 10 -12.83 16.64 -9.45
CA ARG A 10 -11.90 17.44 -10.27
C ARG A 10 -11.54 18.77 -9.61
N GLN A 11 -12.46 19.42 -8.89
CA GLN A 11 -12.19 20.66 -8.15
C GLN A 11 -11.33 20.43 -6.89
N ALA A 12 -11.46 19.30 -6.19
CA ALA A 12 -10.65 19.01 -5.01
C ALA A 12 -9.22 18.56 -5.36
N PHE A 13 -9.06 17.69 -6.34
CA PHE A 13 -7.80 17.00 -6.67
C PHE A 13 -7.22 17.36 -8.04
N GLY A 14 -7.90 18.15 -8.87
CA GLY A 14 -7.39 18.64 -10.14
C GLY A 14 -6.26 19.67 -9.95
N ARG A 15 -5.51 19.98 -11.03
CA ARG A 15 -4.41 20.98 -11.05
C ARG A 15 -4.74 22.32 -10.37
N HIS A 16 -6.01 22.69 -10.29
CA HIS A 16 -6.51 23.92 -9.67
C HIS A 16 -7.24 23.68 -8.34
N GLY A 17 -7.23 22.45 -7.79
CA GLY A 17 -7.88 22.10 -6.53
C GLY A 17 -7.11 22.56 -5.29
N LEU A 18 -7.79 22.55 -4.13
CA LEU A 18 -7.21 22.98 -2.85
C LEU A 18 -5.94 22.20 -2.46
N VAL A 19 -5.83 20.93 -2.87
CA VAL A 19 -4.66 20.07 -2.62
C VAL A 19 -3.70 20.06 -3.81
N GLY A 20 -4.22 20.23 -5.04
CA GLY A 20 -3.40 20.20 -6.26
C GLY A 20 -2.50 21.44 -6.41
N ARG A 21 -2.94 22.61 -5.96
CA ARG A 21 -2.15 23.86 -6.05
C ARG A 21 -0.83 23.82 -5.27
N PRO A 22 -0.77 23.46 -3.98
CA PRO A 22 0.49 23.39 -3.26
C PRO A 22 1.42 22.28 -3.78
N LEU A 23 0.86 21.19 -4.29
CA LEU A 23 1.64 20.08 -4.88
C LEU A 23 2.16 20.42 -6.28
N ALA A 24 1.37 21.13 -7.09
CA ALA A 24 1.83 21.66 -8.37
C ALA A 24 2.92 22.74 -8.22
N ALA A 25 2.92 23.51 -7.13
CA ALA A 25 3.96 24.48 -6.81
C ALA A 25 5.33 23.82 -6.50
N ILE A 26 5.30 22.52 -6.09
CA ILE A 26 6.51 21.71 -5.87
C ILE A 26 6.86 20.88 -7.14
N GLY A 27 6.18 21.12 -8.26
CA GLY A 27 6.42 20.41 -9.52
C GLY A 27 5.88 18.98 -9.58
N ILE A 28 5.03 18.58 -8.63
CA ILE A 28 4.43 17.24 -8.57
C ILE A 28 3.01 17.30 -9.11
N ASP A 29 2.83 16.93 -10.37
CA ASP A 29 1.52 16.65 -10.95
C ASP A 29 1.02 15.31 -10.41
N VAL A 30 0.29 15.35 -9.28
CA VAL A 30 -0.19 14.12 -8.61
C VAL A 30 -1.32 13.45 -9.40
N ALA A 31 -2.24 14.24 -9.98
CA ALA A 31 -3.35 13.68 -10.73
C ALA A 31 -2.86 12.97 -12.01
N PHE A 32 -3.33 11.74 -12.23
CA PHE A 32 -3.00 10.91 -13.40
C PHE A 32 -1.50 10.59 -13.55
N SER A 33 -0.77 10.53 -12.45
CA SER A 33 0.64 10.17 -12.42
C SER A 33 0.88 8.83 -11.71
N THR A 34 2.06 8.23 -11.90
CA THR A 34 2.50 7.05 -11.15
C THR A 34 2.51 7.32 -9.64
N VAL A 35 2.79 8.56 -9.23
CA VAL A 35 2.74 8.96 -7.81
C VAL A 35 1.33 8.82 -7.24
N ALA A 36 0.29 9.18 -8.01
CA ALA A 36 -1.10 8.97 -7.61
C ALA A 36 -1.43 7.49 -7.39
N VAL A 37 -0.91 6.61 -8.26
CA VAL A 37 -1.07 5.15 -8.11
C VAL A 37 -0.45 4.68 -6.80
N VAL A 38 0.79 5.08 -6.52
CA VAL A 38 1.51 4.69 -5.29
C VAL A 38 0.77 5.19 -4.04
N ILE A 39 0.32 6.43 -4.04
CA ILE A 39 -0.45 7.01 -2.92
C ILE A 39 -1.74 6.23 -2.70
N ALA A 40 -2.52 5.96 -3.76
CA ALA A 40 -3.77 5.22 -3.68
C ALA A 40 -3.56 3.80 -3.13
N MET A 41 -2.58 3.08 -3.65
CA MET A 41 -2.23 1.73 -3.20
C MET A 41 -1.75 1.72 -1.74
N THR A 42 -0.91 2.68 -1.36
CA THR A 42 -0.41 2.82 0.01
C THR A 42 -1.56 3.10 0.97
N PHE A 43 -2.44 4.03 0.63
CA PHE A 43 -3.58 4.39 1.48
C PHE A 43 -4.50 3.20 1.77
N VAL A 44 -4.80 2.38 0.75
CA VAL A 44 -5.69 1.21 0.90
C VAL A 44 -4.99 0.06 1.62
N SER A 45 -3.68 -0.10 1.48
CA SER A 45 -2.91 -1.19 2.08
C SER A 45 -2.38 -0.87 3.49
N LEU A 46 -2.19 0.40 3.81
CA LEU A 46 -1.65 0.86 5.10
C LEU A 46 -2.38 0.31 6.34
N PRO A 47 -3.73 0.27 6.39
CA PRO A 47 -4.44 -0.28 7.54
C PRO A 47 -4.04 -1.72 7.88
N PHE A 48 -3.78 -2.55 6.88
CA PHE A 48 -3.38 -3.94 7.07
C PHE A 48 -1.99 -4.04 7.72
N PHE A 49 -1.08 -3.17 7.32
CA PHE A 49 0.24 -3.08 7.95
C PHE A 49 0.14 -2.62 9.40
N VAL A 50 -0.57 -1.51 9.62
CA VAL A 50 -0.74 -0.89 10.94
C VAL A 50 -1.38 -1.88 11.91
N LEU A 51 -2.50 -2.51 11.56
CA LEU A 51 -3.18 -3.47 12.41
C LEU A 51 -2.28 -4.66 12.78
N THR A 52 -1.52 -5.19 11.82
CA THR A 52 -0.61 -6.32 12.07
C THR A 52 0.50 -5.94 13.05
N VAL A 53 1.10 -4.77 12.88
CA VAL A 53 2.19 -4.29 13.75
C VAL A 53 1.67 -3.90 15.13
N THR A 54 0.53 -3.21 15.20
CA THR A 54 -0.10 -2.82 16.47
C THR A 54 -0.45 -4.05 17.31
N SER A 55 -1.10 -5.05 16.71
CA SER A 55 -1.43 -6.31 17.40
C SER A 55 -0.18 -7.02 17.96
N ALA A 56 0.92 -6.97 17.24
CA ALA A 56 2.18 -7.55 17.71
C ALA A 56 2.80 -6.75 18.84
N LEU A 57 2.74 -5.42 18.79
CA LEU A 57 3.19 -4.56 19.89
C LEU A 57 2.35 -4.75 21.15
N GLU A 58 1.03 -4.85 21.01
CA GLU A 58 0.11 -5.08 22.14
C GLU A 58 0.31 -6.45 22.80
N SER A 59 0.75 -7.45 22.04
CA SER A 59 1.03 -8.80 22.55
C SER A 59 2.40 -8.94 23.21
N MET A 60 3.25 -7.92 23.13
CA MET A 60 4.58 -7.93 23.72
C MET A 60 4.50 -7.73 25.25
N ASP A 61 5.30 -8.48 26.02
CA ASP A 61 5.38 -8.28 27.48
C ASP A 61 6.05 -6.92 27.79
N PRO A 62 5.34 -5.96 28.40
CA PRO A 62 5.90 -4.64 28.71
C PRO A 62 7.05 -4.70 29.72
N ARG A 63 7.20 -5.80 30.47
CA ARG A 63 8.31 -5.98 31.43
C ARG A 63 9.67 -5.95 30.77
N VAL A 64 9.77 -6.42 29.53
CA VAL A 64 11.06 -6.45 28.79
C VAL A 64 11.58 -5.03 28.57
N GLU A 65 10.71 -4.10 28.21
CA GLU A 65 11.07 -2.69 28.05
C GLU A 65 11.41 -2.02 29.40
N GLN A 66 10.63 -2.32 30.44
CA GLN A 66 10.84 -1.80 31.79
C GLN A 66 12.19 -2.24 32.36
N VAL A 67 12.57 -3.49 32.20
CA VAL A 67 13.88 -4.00 32.62
C VAL A 67 15.01 -3.27 31.90
N ALA A 68 14.90 -3.07 30.58
CA ALA A 68 15.91 -2.33 29.84
C ALA A 68 16.05 -0.87 30.32
N MET A 69 14.94 -0.21 30.66
CA MET A 69 14.95 1.14 31.22
C MET A 69 15.54 1.20 32.63
N THR A 70 15.27 0.23 33.48
CA THR A 70 15.87 0.16 34.82
C THR A 70 17.39 -0.06 34.79
N LEU A 71 17.90 -0.67 33.72
CA LEU A 71 19.34 -0.80 33.44
C LEU A 71 19.95 0.48 32.83
N GLY A 72 19.21 1.58 32.75
CA GLY A 72 19.70 2.87 32.31
C GLY A 72 19.62 3.09 30.80
N ALA A 73 18.94 2.23 30.03
CA ALA A 73 18.77 2.46 28.61
C ALA A 73 17.75 3.59 28.34
N PRO A 74 18.10 4.60 27.53
CA PRO A 74 17.13 5.64 27.14
C PRO A 74 16.04 5.05 26.24
N PRO A 75 14.82 5.63 26.21
CA PRO A 75 13.67 5.09 25.44
C PRO A 75 13.98 4.85 23.97
N SER A 76 14.78 5.74 23.34
CA SER A 76 15.18 5.55 21.93
C SER A 76 16.03 4.30 21.73
N ARG A 77 16.93 3.98 22.67
CA ARG A 77 17.73 2.75 22.62
C ARG A 77 16.85 1.52 22.82
N VAL A 78 15.93 1.56 23.80
CA VAL A 78 14.96 0.47 24.03
C VAL A 78 14.16 0.19 22.77
N TRP A 79 13.66 1.22 22.10
CA TRP A 79 12.93 1.07 20.83
C TRP A 79 13.74 0.30 19.78
N TRP A 80 14.97 0.71 19.51
CA TRP A 80 15.79 0.13 18.44
C TRP A 80 16.40 -1.23 18.80
N THR A 81 16.67 -1.50 20.08
CA THR A 81 17.41 -2.72 20.51
C THR A 81 16.50 -3.79 21.10
N VAL A 82 15.31 -3.43 21.57
CA VAL A 82 14.37 -4.34 22.24
C VAL A 82 13.04 -4.43 21.46
N THR A 83 12.33 -3.32 21.33
CA THR A 83 10.98 -3.30 20.79
C THR A 83 10.95 -3.68 19.31
N LEU A 84 11.68 -2.97 18.48
CA LEU A 84 11.68 -3.22 17.03
C LEU A 84 12.20 -4.61 16.65
N PRO A 85 13.29 -5.14 17.21
CA PRO A 85 13.72 -6.52 16.97
C PRO A 85 12.70 -7.57 17.41
N SER A 86 11.98 -7.32 18.49
CA SER A 86 10.94 -8.24 18.99
C SER A 86 9.76 -8.37 18.03
N VAL A 87 9.34 -7.27 17.40
CA VAL A 87 8.21 -7.25 16.45
C VAL A 87 8.63 -7.35 14.99
N ARG A 88 9.91 -7.52 14.67
CA ARG A 88 10.41 -7.53 13.28
C ARG A 88 9.70 -8.53 12.37
N ARG A 89 9.30 -9.69 12.91
CA ARG A 89 8.55 -10.70 12.15
C ARG A 89 7.15 -10.20 11.79
N ALA A 90 6.49 -9.52 12.72
CA ALA A 90 5.18 -8.92 12.47
C ALA A 90 5.28 -7.75 11.48
N VAL A 91 6.33 -6.94 11.54
CA VAL A 91 6.61 -5.88 10.56
C VAL A 91 6.78 -6.48 9.16
N ALA A 92 7.56 -7.55 9.03
CA ALA A 92 7.74 -8.25 7.75
C ALA A 92 6.41 -8.85 7.25
N ALA A 93 5.67 -9.53 8.11
CA ALA A 93 4.37 -10.12 7.78
C ALA A 93 3.34 -9.05 7.37
N GLY A 94 3.27 -7.94 8.12
CA GLY A 94 2.42 -6.80 7.83
C GLY A 94 2.77 -6.15 6.48
N ALA A 95 4.05 -5.99 6.17
CA ALA A 95 4.50 -5.46 4.89
C ALA A 95 4.09 -6.36 3.71
N VAL A 96 4.20 -7.69 3.87
CA VAL A 96 3.74 -8.65 2.85
C VAL A 96 2.24 -8.59 2.66
N LEU A 97 1.49 -8.54 3.75
CA LEU A 97 0.03 -8.46 3.70
C LEU A 97 -0.43 -7.16 3.03
N ALA A 98 0.18 -6.03 3.39
CA ALA A 98 -0.09 -4.74 2.76
C ALA A 98 0.27 -4.76 1.27
N PHE A 99 1.40 -5.34 0.90
CA PHE A 99 1.80 -5.48 -0.50
C PHE A 99 0.85 -6.38 -1.30
N ALA A 100 0.46 -7.53 -0.76
CA ALA A 100 -0.51 -8.42 -1.38
C ALA A 100 -1.87 -7.73 -1.58
N ARG A 101 -2.29 -6.92 -0.59
CA ARG A 101 -3.51 -6.09 -0.70
C ARG A 101 -3.38 -5.01 -1.78
N ALA A 102 -2.21 -4.36 -1.88
CA ALA A 102 -1.93 -3.35 -2.90
C ALA A 102 -1.91 -3.94 -4.32
N LEU A 103 -1.37 -5.16 -4.50
CA LEU A 103 -1.34 -5.85 -5.80
C LEU A 103 -2.73 -6.07 -6.40
N GLY A 104 -3.74 -6.33 -5.57
CA GLY A 104 -5.13 -6.52 -6.00
C GLY A 104 -5.94 -5.21 -6.09
N GLU A 105 -5.32 -4.04 -5.88
CA GLU A 105 -6.06 -2.79 -5.87
C GLU A 105 -6.45 -2.34 -7.27
N PHE A 106 -7.74 -2.12 -7.46
CA PHE A 106 -8.35 -1.71 -8.72
C PHE A 106 -9.14 -0.40 -8.57
N GLY A 107 -10.06 -0.34 -7.59
CA GLY A 107 -11.04 0.73 -7.49
C GLY A 107 -10.45 2.10 -7.14
N ALA A 108 -9.60 2.14 -6.12
CA ALA A 108 -8.96 3.39 -5.70
C ALA A 108 -8.00 3.91 -6.78
N THR A 109 -7.23 3.03 -7.43
CA THR A 109 -6.35 3.41 -8.55
C THR A 109 -7.13 3.97 -9.72
N LEU A 110 -8.19 3.30 -10.15
CA LEU A 110 -9.03 3.77 -11.25
C LEU A 110 -9.66 5.14 -10.98
N THR A 111 -10.16 5.33 -9.74
CA THR A 111 -10.85 6.57 -9.38
C THR A 111 -9.92 7.74 -9.11
N PHE A 112 -8.73 7.49 -8.59
CA PHE A 112 -7.78 8.53 -8.18
C PHE A 112 -6.71 8.80 -9.24
N ALA A 113 -6.12 7.77 -9.84
CA ALA A 113 -5.03 7.88 -10.81
C ALA A 113 -5.48 7.68 -12.26
N GLY A 114 -6.68 7.17 -12.50
CA GLY A 114 -7.16 6.83 -13.85
C GLY A 114 -6.50 5.56 -14.41
N SER A 115 -6.58 5.40 -15.75
CA SER A 115 -6.04 4.24 -16.46
C SER A 115 -5.32 4.65 -17.75
N LEU A 116 -4.20 5.34 -17.61
CA LEU A 116 -3.36 5.75 -18.74
C LEU A 116 -2.36 4.64 -19.08
N PRO A 117 -2.32 4.17 -20.35
CA PRO A 117 -1.35 3.16 -20.78
C PRO A 117 0.09 3.60 -20.48
N GLY A 118 0.88 2.72 -19.88
CA GLY A 118 2.28 2.99 -19.57
C GLY A 118 2.57 3.98 -18.44
N VAL A 119 1.53 4.59 -17.83
CA VAL A 119 1.68 5.59 -16.76
C VAL A 119 0.97 5.17 -15.48
N THR A 120 -0.36 4.99 -15.53
CA THR A 120 -1.17 4.68 -14.33
C THR A 120 -1.93 3.36 -14.42
N ARG A 121 -1.85 2.68 -15.57
CA ARG A 121 -2.52 1.42 -15.77
C ARG A 121 -1.82 0.31 -15.00
N THR A 122 -2.50 -0.17 -13.95
CA THR A 122 -2.03 -1.30 -13.13
C THR A 122 -2.44 -2.64 -13.74
N LEU A 123 -1.81 -3.73 -13.31
CA LEU A 123 -2.12 -5.07 -13.81
C LEU A 123 -3.60 -5.47 -13.59
N PRO A 124 -4.24 -5.23 -12.42
CA PRO A 124 -5.69 -5.44 -12.26
C PRO A 124 -6.55 -4.63 -13.24
N LEU A 125 -6.15 -3.39 -13.54
CA LEU A 125 -6.84 -2.55 -14.52
C LEU A 125 -6.71 -3.11 -15.93
N GLU A 126 -5.54 -3.60 -16.31
CA GLU A 126 -5.34 -4.24 -17.63
C GLU A 126 -6.15 -5.52 -17.74
N ILE A 127 -6.16 -6.38 -16.71
CA ILE A 127 -6.98 -7.59 -16.67
C ILE A 127 -8.46 -7.25 -16.91
N TYR A 128 -8.95 -6.21 -16.26
CA TYR A 128 -10.33 -5.77 -16.42
C TYR A 128 -10.64 -5.31 -17.85
N LEU A 129 -9.76 -4.51 -18.45
CA LEU A 129 -9.94 -4.00 -19.82
C LEU A 129 -9.85 -5.12 -20.86
N GLN A 130 -8.93 -6.06 -20.68
CA GLN A 130 -8.75 -7.19 -21.59
C GLN A 130 -9.89 -8.21 -21.51
N ARG A 131 -10.66 -8.22 -20.45
CA ARG A 131 -11.75 -9.18 -20.28
C ARG A 131 -12.78 -9.13 -21.40
N GLU A 132 -13.08 -7.95 -21.94
CA GLU A 132 -14.06 -7.75 -23.01
C GLU A 132 -13.44 -7.81 -24.41
N VAL A 133 -12.14 -7.47 -24.53
CA VAL A 133 -11.45 -7.39 -25.82
C VAL A 133 -10.76 -8.72 -26.16
N ASN A 134 -10.05 -9.30 -25.20
CA ASN A 134 -9.32 -10.56 -25.37
C ASN A 134 -9.33 -11.38 -24.07
N PRO A 135 -10.33 -12.23 -23.87
CA PRO A 135 -10.46 -13.03 -22.64
C PRO A 135 -9.26 -13.96 -22.36
N GLN A 136 -8.56 -14.42 -23.39
CA GLN A 136 -7.38 -15.28 -23.24
C GLN A 136 -6.22 -14.50 -22.60
N VAL A 137 -5.98 -13.26 -23.05
CA VAL A 137 -4.98 -12.37 -22.46
C VAL A 137 -5.35 -12.03 -21.01
N SER A 138 -6.63 -11.74 -20.76
CA SER A 138 -7.13 -11.47 -19.40
C SER A 138 -6.87 -12.65 -18.45
N MET A 139 -7.12 -13.88 -18.90
CA MET A 139 -6.83 -15.08 -18.10
C MET A 139 -5.34 -15.27 -17.84
N ALA A 140 -4.50 -15.07 -18.85
CA ALA A 140 -3.04 -15.19 -18.70
C ALA A 140 -2.50 -14.15 -17.71
N LEU A 141 -2.94 -12.90 -17.78
CA LEU A 141 -2.57 -11.84 -16.85
C LEU A 141 -3.07 -12.10 -15.43
N SER A 142 -4.26 -12.69 -15.28
CA SER A 142 -4.81 -13.07 -13.98
C SER A 142 -3.99 -14.20 -13.33
N LEU A 143 -3.59 -15.20 -14.10
CA LEU A 143 -2.69 -16.24 -13.62
C LEU A 143 -1.32 -15.69 -13.23
N LEU A 144 -0.77 -14.78 -14.03
CA LEU A 144 0.49 -14.11 -13.71
C LEU A 144 0.39 -13.35 -12.37
N LEU A 145 -0.67 -12.56 -12.18
CA LEU A 145 -0.91 -11.82 -10.94
C LEU A 145 -1.02 -12.78 -9.73
N MET A 146 -1.75 -13.89 -9.90
CA MET A 146 -1.89 -14.91 -8.86
C MET A 146 -0.54 -15.54 -8.50
N VAL A 147 0.27 -15.90 -9.49
CA VAL A 147 1.62 -16.47 -9.27
C VAL A 147 2.51 -15.48 -8.54
N ILE A 148 2.52 -14.20 -8.93
CA ILE A 148 3.28 -13.14 -8.25
C ILE A 148 2.83 -13.01 -6.79
N ALA A 149 1.52 -12.94 -6.53
CA ALA A 149 0.99 -12.82 -5.17
C ALA A 149 1.38 -14.01 -4.29
N VAL A 150 1.24 -15.24 -4.79
CA VAL A 150 1.64 -16.45 -4.08
C VAL A 150 3.15 -16.49 -3.84
N ALA A 151 3.95 -16.18 -4.86
CA ALA A 151 5.41 -16.16 -4.76
C ALA A 151 5.91 -15.19 -3.68
N VAL A 152 5.30 -14.00 -3.59
CA VAL A 152 5.63 -12.99 -2.56
C VAL A 152 5.29 -13.53 -1.16
N VAL A 153 4.10 -14.08 -0.97
CA VAL A 153 3.66 -14.62 0.33
C VAL A 153 4.55 -15.80 0.76
N VAL A 154 4.80 -16.75 -0.13
CA VAL A 154 5.63 -17.94 0.16
C VAL A 154 7.09 -17.57 0.36
N GLY A 155 7.64 -16.68 -0.46
CA GLY A 155 9.05 -16.24 -0.37
C GLY A 155 9.39 -15.57 0.96
N VAL A 156 8.44 -14.86 1.55
CA VAL A 156 8.64 -14.24 2.87
C VAL A 156 8.39 -15.25 4.01
N HIS A 157 7.39 -16.12 3.88
CA HIS A 157 7.14 -17.18 4.88
C HIS A 157 8.28 -18.21 4.95
N GLY A 158 8.87 -18.58 3.81
CA GLY A 158 9.96 -19.55 3.75
C GLY A 158 11.30 -19.06 4.34
N ARG A 159 11.53 -17.75 4.42
CA ARG A 159 12.73 -17.17 5.04
C ARG A 159 12.69 -17.11 6.57
N HIS A 160 11.57 -17.49 7.17
CA HIS A 160 11.37 -17.40 8.63
C HIS A 160 11.32 -18.77 9.32
N ARG A 161 11.58 -19.86 8.58
CA ARG A 161 11.89 -21.18 9.13
C ARG A 161 13.41 -21.36 9.19
#